data_194c9f85b25dd97edfc4b153b9aff236
#
_entry.id   194c9f85b25dd97edfc4b153b9aff236
#
_cell.length_a   1.000
_cell.length_b   1.000
_cell.length_c   1.000
_cell.angle_alpha   90.00
_cell.angle_beta   90.00
_cell.angle_gamma   90.00
#
_symmetry.space_group_name_H-M   'P 1'
#
loop_
_entity.id
_entity.type
_entity.pdbx_description
1 polymer ?
#
loop_
_entity_poly.entity_id
_entity_poly.type
_entity_poly.pdbx_seq_one_letter_code
_entity_poly.pdbx_strand_id
1 'polypeptide(L)'
;LLCWGLVTVQYGIHIWLLGQGETPWLMRPDVVDGFLPIAGGLGLRAWLGQGLVDPHHPAATITVLVLSLSALLLGRAFCAWFCPLGVVGEWLHGLRNRLLPGEWTPPRWLDWLLRAQKFLVLGFLLFIILLAVPAAALPGYLASPYHQAADMKMGAFFFNLSLVSGLCLGWVLLLTATFRQGFCRYLCPYGAWLALLGLLTPLRIRRDPVRCLRSSGHDCDKCSRA
;
A
#
# COMPACT_ATOMS: atom_id res chain seq x y z
N LEU A 1 -12.96 9.80 -3.19
CA LEU A 1 -12.32 10.71 -2.23
C LEU A 1 -13.17 10.94 -0.98
N LEU A 2 -14.48 11.26 -1.12
CA LEU A 2 -15.36 11.52 0.04
C LEU A 2 -15.39 10.33 1.02
N CYS A 3 -15.59 9.10 0.53
CA CYS A 3 -15.60 7.91 1.39
C CYS A 3 -14.28 7.73 2.15
N TRP A 4 -13.14 7.94 1.48
CA TRP A 4 -11.82 7.85 2.12
C TRP A 4 -11.58 8.99 3.12
N GLY A 5 -12.07 10.19 2.83
CA GLY A 5 -12.04 11.31 3.79
C GLY A 5 -12.82 10.98 5.06
N LEU A 6 -14.03 10.44 4.93
CA LEU A 6 -14.85 10.02 6.08
C LEU A 6 -14.16 8.93 6.91
N VAL A 7 -13.59 7.90 6.26
CA VAL A 7 -12.83 6.83 6.94
C VAL A 7 -11.63 7.40 7.70
N THR A 8 -10.89 8.35 7.10
CA THR A 8 -9.73 8.97 7.75
C THR A 8 -10.15 9.80 8.96
N VAL A 9 -11.22 10.57 8.86
CA VAL A 9 -11.77 11.35 9.97
C VAL A 9 -12.28 10.44 11.08
N GLN A 10 -13.05 9.41 10.74
CA GLN A 10 -13.55 8.42 11.69
C GLN A 10 -12.40 7.75 12.45
N TYR A 11 -11.37 7.30 11.76
CA TYR A 11 -10.21 6.69 12.37
C TYR A 11 -9.41 7.67 13.24
N GLY A 12 -9.23 8.91 12.79
CA GLY A 12 -8.59 9.96 13.56
C GLY A 12 -9.30 10.25 14.89
N ILE A 13 -10.64 10.36 14.87
CA ILE A 13 -11.45 10.55 16.07
C ILE A 13 -11.32 9.33 17.00
N HIS A 14 -11.37 8.12 16.46
CA HIS A 14 -11.22 6.89 17.24
C HIS A 14 -9.87 6.84 17.99
N ILE A 15 -8.76 7.10 17.31
CA ILE A 15 -7.41 7.13 17.91
C ILE A 15 -7.28 8.28 18.94
N TRP A 16 -7.85 9.44 18.65
CA TRP A 16 -7.84 10.58 19.57
C TRP A 16 -8.57 10.27 20.88
N LEU A 17 -9.77 9.67 20.81
CA LEU A 17 -10.55 9.25 21.97
C LEU A 17 -9.80 8.21 22.81
N LEU A 18 -9.19 7.20 22.18
CA LEU A 18 -8.35 6.23 22.87
C LEU A 18 -7.16 6.89 23.57
N GLY A 19 -6.55 7.91 22.96
CA GLY A 19 -5.46 8.68 23.57
C GLY A 19 -5.88 9.47 24.83
N GLN A 20 -7.18 9.82 24.94
CA GLN A 20 -7.75 10.46 26.13
C GLN A 20 -8.12 9.43 27.23
N GLY A 21 -7.98 8.13 26.97
CA GLY A 21 -8.38 7.07 27.90
C GLY A 21 -9.90 6.83 27.94
N GLU A 22 -10.66 7.40 27.02
CA GLU A 22 -12.10 7.19 26.89
C GLU A 22 -12.39 5.97 26.00
N THR A 23 -13.46 5.22 26.33
CA THR A 23 -13.96 4.17 25.44
C THR A 23 -14.57 4.85 24.21
N PRO A 24 -14.03 4.62 23.01
CA PRO A 24 -14.52 5.31 21.83
C PRO A 24 -15.93 4.85 21.48
N TRP A 25 -16.88 5.79 21.44
CA TRP A 25 -18.25 5.58 20.99
C TRP A 25 -18.34 5.35 19.47
N LEU A 26 -17.27 5.70 18.75
CA LEU A 26 -17.14 5.49 17.31
C LEU A 26 -16.30 4.25 17.06
N MET A 27 -16.91 3.24 16.44
CA MET A 27 -16.21 1.99 16.11
C MET A 27 -15.08 2.25 15.10
N ARG A 28 -14.00 1.50 15.25
CA ARG A 28 -12.90 1.48 14.31
C ARG A 28 -13.39 1.06 12.91
N PRO A 29 -13.03 1.78 11.83
CA PRO A 29 -13.37 1.33 10.49
C PRO A 29 -12.48 0.15 10.07
N ASP A 30 -13.07 -1.00 9.76
CA ASP A 30 -12.36 -2.22 9.36
C ASP A 30 -11.49 -2.07 8.12
N VAL A 31 -11.79 -1.07 7.29
CA VAL A 31 -11.00 -0.75 6.07
C VAL A 31 -9.56 -0.37 6.40
N VAL A 32 -9.29 0.13 7.61
CA VAL A 32 -7.94 0.47 8.08
C VAL A 32 -7.04 -0.77 8.15
N ASP A 33 -7.61 -1.93 8.43
CA ASP A 33 -6.89 -3.20 8.45
C ASP A 33 -6.25 -3.55 7.10
N GLY A 34 -6.81 -3.03 6.01
CA GLY A 34 -6.23 -3.19 4.66
C GLY A 34 -4.83 -2.59 4.51
N PHE A 35 -4.44 -1.68 5.41
CA PHE A 35 -3.10 -1.09 5.44
C PHE A 35 -2.12 -1.85 6.35
N LEU A 36 -2.52 -2.98 6.94
CA LEU A 36 -1.66 -3.85 7.75
C LEU A 36 -1.18 -5.08 6.95
N PRO A 37 -0.13 -4.95 6.12
CA PRO A 37 0.31 -6.06 5.27
C PRO A 37 0.83 -7.26 6.06
N ILE A 38 1.43 -7.04 7.24
CA ILE A 38 1.94 -8.11 8.10
C ILE A 38 0.77 -8.88 8.71
N ALA A 39 -0.21 -8.19 9.29
CA ALA A 39 -1.38 -8.83 9.88
C ALA A 39 -2.17 -9.63 8.84
N GLY A 40 -2.44 -9.03 7.67
CA GLY A 40 -3.13 -9.70 6.58
C GLY A 40 -2.37 -10.91 6.02
N GLY A 41 -1.04 -10.81 5.91
CA GLY A 41 -0.19 -11.91 5.44
C GLY A 41 -0.12 -13.08 6.45
N LEU A 42 0.02 -12.78 7.74
CA LEU A 42 0.02 -13.80 8.80
C LEU A 42 -1.36 -14.46 8.95
N GLY A 43 -2.44 -13.66 8.91
CA GLY A 43 -3.81 -14.17 8.90
C GLY A 43 -4.09 -15.08 7.71
N LEU A 44 -3.66 -14.69 6.50
CA LEU A 44 -3.80 -15.52 5.30
C LEU A 44 -3.01 -16.83 5.43
N ARG A 45 -1.80 -16.78 5.97
CA ARG A 45 -0.98 -17.97 6.23
C ARG A 45 -1.63 -18.90 7.27
N ALA A 46 -2.22 -18.33 8.34
CA ALA A 46 -2.93 -19.11 9.36
C ALA A 46 -4.18 -19.79 8.77
N TRP A 47 -4.93 -19.04 7.97
CA TRP A 47 -6.14 -19.57 7.35
C TRP A 47 -5.85 -20.69 6.34
N LEU A 48 -4.88 -20.50 5.44
CA LEU A 48 -4.53 -21.51 4.43
C LEU A 48 -3.80 -22.73 5.02
N GLY A 49 -2.96 -22.52 6.07
CA GLY A 49 -2.15 -23.60 6.64
C GLY A 49 -2.82 -24.37 7.77
N GLN A 50 -3.67 -23.72 8.56
CA GLN A 50 -4.25 -24.28 9.78
C GLN A 50 -5.77 -24.13 9.88
N GLY A 51 -6.42 -23.49 8.89
CA GLY A 51 -7.85 -23.18 8.93
C GLY A 51 -8.26 -22.16 9.99
N LEU A 52 -7.31 -21.45 10.59
CA LEU A 52 -7.55 -20.46 11.63
C LEU A 52 -7.84 -19.11 11.05
N VAL A 53 -8.99 -18.53 11.40
CA VAL A 53 -9.34 -17.15 11.06
C VAL A 53 -8.78 -16.21 12.10
N ASP A 54 -8.19 -15.11 11.67
CA ASP A 54 -7.69 -14.07 12.59
C ASP A 54 -8.85 -13.46 13.38
N PRO A 55 -8.83 -13.52 14.73
CA PRO A 55 -9.93 -13.02 15.55
C PRO A 55 -9.98 -11.50 15.63
N HIS A 56 -8.86 -10.81 15.39
CA HIS A 56 -8.74 -9.36 15.61
C HIS A 56 -8.74 -8.55 14.31
N HIS A 57 -8.12 -9.08 13.25
CA HIS A 57 -7.99 -8.39 11.95
C HIS A 57 -8.45 -9.26 10.77
N PRO A 58 -9.69 -9.79 10.78
CA PRO A 58 -10.18 -10.62 9.68
C PRO A 58 -10.23 -9.85 8.36
N ALA A 59 -10.54 -8.54 8.41
CA ALA A 59 -10.60 -7.67 7.25
C ALA A 59 -9.23 -7.52 6.55
N ALA A 60 -8.11 -7.54 7.29
CA ALA A 60 -6.76 -7.53 6.71
C ALA A 60 -6.52 -8.78 5.85
N THR A 61 -6.88 -9.95 6.35
CA THR A 61 -6.75 -11.23 5.65
C THR A 61 -7.58 -11.25 4.36
N ILE A 62 -8.85 -10.85 4.45
CA ILE A 62 -9.75 -10.77 3.30
C ILE A 62 -9.22 -9.77 2.27
N THR A 63 -8.72 -8.62 2.71
CA THR A 63 -8.17 -7.60 1.80
C THR A 63 -6.97 -8.13 1.03
N VAL A 64 -6.01 -8.76 1.69
CA VAL A 64 -4.84 -9.37 1.01
C VAL A 64 -5.27 -10.43 0.02
N LEU A 65 -6.25 -11.28 0.37
CA LEU A 65 -6.80 -12.30 -0.53
C LEU A 65 -7.46 -11.68 -1.76
N VAL A 66 -8.39 -10.72 -1.55
CA VAL A 66 -9.13 -10.06 -2.64
C VAL A 66 -8.17 -9.30 -3.56
N LEU A 67 -7.17 -8.59 -2.99
CA LEU A 67 -6.14 -7.90 -3.77
C LEU A 67 -5.31 -8.89 -4.60
N SER A 68 -4.92 -10.01 -4.03
CA SER A 68 -4.16 -11.05 -4.73
C SER A 68 -4.96 -11.68 -5.87
N LEU A 69 -6.22 -12.03 -5.63
CA LEU A 69 -7.12 -12.56 -6.66
C LEU A 69 -7.40 -11.53 -7.76
N SER A 70 -7.66 -10.29 -7.39
CA SER A 70 -7.87 -9.21 -8.37
C SER A 70 -6.62 -8.99 -9.24
N ALA A 71 -5.42 -9.11 -8.68
CA ALA A 71 -4.19 -8.99 -9.44
C ALA A 71 -3.97 -10.16 -10.40
N LEU A 72 -4.34 -11.39 -10.01
CA LEU A 72 -4.27 -12.55 -10.88
C LEU A 72 -5.23 -12.46 -12.07
N LEU A 73 -6.39 -11.83 -11.91
CA LEU A 73 -7.40 -11.69 -12.96
C LEU A 73 -7.19 -10.45 -13.82
N LEU A 74 -7.03 -9.29 -13.18
CA LEU A 74 -7.07 -7.96 -13.80
C LEU A 74 -5.72 -7.21 -13.73
N GLY A 75 -4.67 -7.86 -13.23
CA GLY A 75 -3.38 -7.22 -13.02
C GLY A 75 -3.44 -6.12 -11.96
N ARG A 76 -3.02 -4.90 -12.31
CA ARG A 76 -2.95 -3.76 -11.37
C ARG A 76 -4.20 -2.88 -11.35
N ALA A 77 -5.37 -3.40 -11.70
CA ALA A 77 -6.60 -2.62 -11.78
C ALA A 77 -6.96 -1.95 -10.43
N PHE A 78 -6.77 -2.65 -9.31
CA PHE A 78 -7.02 -2.08 -7.97
C PHE A 78 -6.22 -0.81 -7.72
N CYS A 79 -4.92 -0.81 -8.03
CA CYS A 79 -4.05 0.35 -7.80
C CYS A 79 -4.45 1.56 -8.65
N ALA A 80 -5.03 1.32 -9.83
CA ALA A 80 -5.43 2.38 -10.74
C ALA A 80 -6.79 3.01 -10.39
N TRP A 81 -7.72 2.24 -9.79
CA TRP A 81 -9.12 2.65 -9.65
C TRP A 81 -9.56 2.84 -8.19
N PHE A 82 -9.09 1.99 -7.28
CA PHE A 82 -9.61 1.92 -5.91
C PHE A 82 -8.63 2.44 -4.85
N CYS A 83 -7.33 2.42 -5.12
CA CYS A 83 -6.34 2.78 -4.11
C CYS A 83 -6.33 4.29 -3.83
N PRO A 84 -6.62 4.73 -2.58
CA PRO A 84 -6.63 6.14 -2.24
C PRO A 84 -5.24 6.79 -2.36
N LEU A 85 -4.18 6.02 -2.07
CA LEU A 85 -2.79 6.50 -2.17
C LEU A 85 -2.41 6.83 -3.62
N GLY A 86 -2.96 6.10 -4.59
CA GLY A 86 -2.79 6.42 -6.01
C GLY A 86 -3.39 7.77 -6.38
N VAL A 87 -4.61 8.04 -5.92
CA VAL A 87 -5.32 9.32 -6.18
C VAL A 87 -4.64 10.49 -5.49
N VAL A 88 -4.26 10.32 -4.21
CA VAL A 88 -3.51 11.35 -3.45
C VAL A 88 -2.17 11.64 -4.13
N GLY A 89 -1.48 10.60 -4.60
CA GLY A 89 -0.22 10.73 -5.32
C GLY A 89 -0.35 11.52 -6.62
N GLU A 90 -1.40 11.29 -7.41
CA GLU A 90 -1.66 12.07 -8.62
C GLU A 90 -2.01 13.52 -8.32
N TRP A 91 -2.81 13.76 -7.28
CA TRP A 91 -3.15 15.11 -6.85
C TRP A 91 -1.91 15.90 -6.38
N LEU A 92 -1.07 15.28 -5.56
CA LEU A 92 0.15 15.88 -5.03
C LEU A 92 1.15 16.21 -6.16
N HIS A 93 1.32 15.29 -7.10
CA HIS A 93 2.15 15.50 -8.28
C HIS A 93 1.58 16.59 -9.21
N GLY A 94 0.27 16.64 -9.37
CA GLY A 94 -0.41 17.71 -10.11
C GLY A 94 -0.22 19.09 -9.48
N LEU A 95 -0.29 19.16 -8.13
CA LEU A 95 -0.04 20.40 -7.39
C LEU A 95 1.41 20.87 -7.56
N ARG A 96 2.37 19.93 -7.43
CA ARG A 96 3.80 20.22 -7.66
C ARG A 96 4.04 20.77 -9.07
N ASN A 97 3.44 20.18 -10.10
CA ASN A 97 3.64 20.64 -11.48
C ASN A 97 3.04 22.01 -11.77
N ARG A 98 2.05 22.46 -10.98
CA ARG A 98 1.54 23.84 -11.03
C ARG A 98 2.51 24.84 -10.38
N LEU A 99 3.23 24.42 -9.34
CA LEU A 99 4.17 25.26 -8.60
C LEU A 99 5.56 25.28 -9.25
N LEU A 100 6.01 24.16 -9.77
CA LEU A 100 7.33 23.94 -10.37
C LEU A 100 7.14 23.25 -11.73
N PRO A 101 7.01 24.03 -12.82
CA PRO A 101 6.87 23.48 -14.16
C PRO A 101 8.16 22.74 -14.56
N GLY A 102 8.03 21.49 -14.94
CA GLY A 102 9.12 20.63 -15.39
C GLY A 102 8.96 19.19 -14.88
N GLU A 103 8.85 18.23 -15.79
CA GLU A 103 8.87 16.81 -15.46
C GLU A 103 10.33 16.36 -15.29
N TRP A 104 10.71 16.05 -14.06
CA TRP A 104 12.00 15.43 -13.81
C TRP A 104 11.89 13.91 -13.97
N THR A 105 12.56 13.39 -14.98
CA THR A 105 12.66 11.94 -15.20
C THR A 105 13.99 11.46 -14.63
N PRO A 106 14.00 10.50 -13.68
CA PRO A 106 15.24 10.02 -13.11
C PRO A 106 16.08 9.31 -14.18
N PRO A 107 17.42 9.38 -14.10
CA PRO A 107 18.30 8.59 -14.93
C PRO A 107 18.01 7.10 -14.72
N ARG A 108 18.27 6.26 -15.74
CA ARG A 108 17.89 4.84 -15.73
C ARG A 108 18.44 4.06 -14.53
N TRP A 109 19.66 4.34 -14.11
CA TRP A 109 20.29 3.68 -12.96
C TRP A 109 19.58 4.02 -11.65
N LEU A 110 19.17 5.29 -11.45
CA LEU A 110 18.45 5.74 -10.27
C LEU A 110 17.03 5.18 -10.24
N ASP A 111 16.33 5.16 -11.38
CA ASP A 111 15.00 4.53 -11.51
C ASP A 111 15.05 3.04 -11.14
N TRP A 112 16.12 2.34 -11.54
CA TRP A 112 16.31 0.93 -11.20
C TRP A 112 16.55 0.73 -9.70
N LEU A 113 17.42 1.55 -9.12
CA LEU A 113 17.73 1.51 -7.68
C LEU A 113 16.48 1.79 -6.83
N LEU A 114 15.73 2.84 -7.17
CA LEU A 114 14.50 3.19 -6.47
C LEU A 114 13.42 2.09 -6.61
N ARG A 115 13.33 1.43 -7.77
CA ARG A 115 12.41 0.29 -7.95
C ARG A 115 12.83 -0.93 -7.16
N ALA A 116 14.12 -1.16 -6.96
CA ALA A 116 14.61 -2.26 -6.14
C ALA A 116 14.16 -2.12 -4.68
N GLN A 117 14.05 -0.89 -4.16
CA GLN A 117 13.63 -0.61 -2.79
C GLN A 117 12.30 -1.27 -2.43
N LYS A 118 11.27 -1.21 -3.29
CA LYS A 118 9.97 -1.84 -3.01
C LYS A 118 10.05 -3.36 -2.90
N PHE A 119 10.96 -4.00 -3.67
CA PHE A 119 11.16 -5.45 -3.60
C PHE A 119 11.96 -5.83 -2.36
N LEU A 120 12.87 -4.98 -1.87
CA LEU A 120 13.54 -5.18 -0.59
C LEU A 120 12.54 -5.10 0.56
N VAL A 121 11.65 -4.10 0.56
CA VAL A 121 10.58 -3.99 1.55
C VAL A 121 9.65 -5.21 1.48
N LEU A 122 9.24 -5.63 0.29
CA LEU A 122 8.42 -6.83 0.12
C LEU A 122 9.16 -8.08 0.62
N GLY A 123 10.43 -8.25 0.27
CA GLY A 123 11.26 -9.38 0.73
C GLY A 123 11.37 -9.43 2.26
N PHE A 124 11.56 -8.28 2.90
CA PHE A 124 11.56 -8.15 4.36
C PHE A 124 10.21 -8.54 4.97
N LEU A 125 9.09 -8.08 4.40
CA LEU A 125 7.75 -8.45 4.87
C LEU A 125 7.49 -9.95 4.70
N LEU A 126 7.85 -10.53 3.54
CA LEU A 126 7.71 -11.96 3.30
C LEU A 126 8.60 -12.78 4.23
N PHE A 127 9.81 -12.30 4.55
CA PHE A 127 10.68 -12.93 5.54
C PHE A 127 9.98 -12.99 6.91
N ILE A 128 9.38 -11.89 7.37
CA ILE A 128 8.62 -11.86 8.64
C ILE A 128 7.44 -12.83 8.57
N ILE A 129 6.63 -12.76 7.51
CA ILE A 129 5.40 -13.55 7.39
C ILE A 129 5.70 -15.05 7.29
N LEU A 130 6.74 -15.45 6.56
CA LEU A 130 6.99 -16.86 6.27
C LEU A 130 7.99 -17.52 7.23
N LEU A 131 9.01 -16.78 7.67
CA LEU A 131 10.16 -17.35 8.39
C LEU A 131 10.27 -16.91 9.84
N ALA A 132 9.98 -15.64 10.16
CA ALA A 132 10.16 -15.12 11.52
C ALA A 132 9.16 -15.71 12.53
N VAL A 133 7.93 -16.01 12.09
CA VAL A 133 6.89 -16.62 12.96
C VAL A 133 6.74 -18.09 12.60
N PRO A 134 7.18 -19.03 13.47
CA PRO A 134 6.97 -20.47 13.25
C PRO A 134 5.47 -20.82 13.18
N ALA A 135 5.10 -21.82 12.37
CA ALA A 135 3.71 -22.23 12.24
C ALA A 135 3.05 -22.61 13.58
N ALA A 136 3.79 -23.24 14.48
CA ALA A 136 3.30 -23.61 15.80
C ALA A 136 3.01 -22.41 16.72
N ALA A 137 3.73 -21.30 16.56
CA ALA A 137 3.54 -20.07 17.35
C ALA A 137 2.45 -19.15 16.78
N LEU A 138 1.96 -19.41 15.56
CA LEU A 138 1.03 -18.55 14.85
C LEU A 138 -0.29 -18.31 15.60
N PRO A 139 -0.96 -19.33 16.18
CA PRO A 139 -2.20 -19.12 16.94
C PRO A 139 -2.00 -18.22 18.16
N GLY A 140 -0.89 -18.45 18.90
CA GLY A 140 -0.54 -17.64 20.06
C GLY A 140 -0.18 -16.20 19.69
N TYR A 141 0.44 -15.98 18.53
CA TYR A 141 0.75 -14.66 18.04
C TYR A 141 -0.52 -13.90 17.63
N LEU A 142 -1.45 -14.53 16.91
CA LEU A 142 -2.72 -13.93 16.50
C LEU A 142 -3.61 -13.56 17.71
N ALA A 143 -3.56 -14.33 18.79
CA ALA A 143 -4.27 -14.04 20.03
C ALA A 143 -3.51 -13.05 20.95
N SER A 144 -2.31 -12.60 20.58
CA SER A 144 -1.50 -11.75 21.45
C SER A 144 -2.04 -10.31 21.50
N PRO A 145 -1.91 -9.62 22.64
CA PRO A 145 -2.28 -8.21 22.77
C PRO A 145 -1.43 -7.29 21.86
N TYR A 146 -0.25 -7.75 21.46
CA TYR A 146 0.60 -7.06 20.52
C TYR A 146 -0.04 -7.00 19.11
N HIS A 147 -0.61 -8.11 18.65
CA HIS A 147 -1.31 -8.21 17.37
C HIS A 147 -2.61 -7.41 17.41
N GLN A 148 -3.36 -7.52 18.51
CA GLN A 148 -4.60 -6.76 18.72
C GLN A 148 -4.39 -5.23 18.63
N ALA A 149 -3.24 -4.73 19.11
CA ALA A 149 -2.91 -3.30 19.08
C ALA A 149 -2.14 -2.86 17.83
N ALA A 150 -2.07 -3.69 16.77
CA ALA A 150 -1.28 -3.39 15.58
C ALA A 150 -1.76 -2.12 14.83
N ASP A 151 -3.06 -1.91 14.76
CA ASP A 151 -3.69 -0.73 14.17
C ASP A 151 -3.38 0.55 14.97
N MET A 152 -3.43 0.46 16.30
CA MET A 152 -3.09 1.58 17.18
C MET A 152 -1.63 2.01 17.03
N LYS A 153 -0.72 1.05 16.87
CA LYS A 153 0.70 1.32 16.61
C LYS A 153 0.92 1.96 15.24
N MET A 154 0.17 1.52 14.23
CA MET A 154 0.17 2.16 12.93
C MET A 154 -0.35 3.60 13.04
N GLY A 155 -1.45 3.84 13.76
CA GLY A 155 -1.94 5.18 14.04
C GLY A 155 -0.91 6.05 14.76
N ALA A 156 -0.27 5.52 15.81
CA ALA A 156 0.76 6.23 16.56
C ALA A 156 1.96 6.65 15.67
N PHE A 157 2.29 5.86 14.66
CA PHE A 157 3.35 6.21 13.70
C PHE A 157 3.04 7.52 12.94
N PHE A 158 1.76 7.80 12.67
CA PHE A 158 1.33 9.01 11.98
C PHE A 158 1.04 10.18 12.93
N PHE A 159 0.50 9.92 14.13
CA PHE A 159 0.10 10.96 15.07
C PHE A 159 1.21 11.35 16.06
N ASN A 160 2.04 10.39 16.49
CA ASN A 160 3.20 10.65 17.35
C ASN A 160 4.47 10.72 16.50
N LEU A 161 4.70 11.86 15.86
CA LEU A 161 5.85 12.11 15.00
C LEU A 161 7.16 12.01 15.79
N SER A 162 7.79 10.86 15.74
CA SER A 162 9.20 10.69 16.13
C SER A 162 10.12 11.17 14.99
N LEU A 163 11.39 11.40 15.28
CA LEU A 163 12.37 11.76 14.25
C LEU A 163 12.37 10.73 13.09
N VAL A 164 12.31 9.45 13.42
CA VAL A 164 12.30 8.36 12.42
C VAL A 164 11.04 8.37 11.57
N SER A 165 9.84 8.49 12.21
CA SER A 165 8.58 8.55 11.46
C SER A 165 8.51 9.81 10.59
N GLY A 166 9.00 10.96 11.10
CA GLY A 166 9.09 12.19 10.33
C GLY A 166 9.98 12.07 9.10
N LEU A 167 11.16 11.45 9.22
CA LEU A 167 12.05 11.19 8.08
C LEU A 167 11.44 10.22 7.07
N CYS A 168 10.79 9.16 7.53
CA CYS A 168 10.10 8.21 6.65
C CYS A 168 8.95 8.88 5.88
N LEU A 169 8.10 9.65 6.57
CA LEU A 169 7.01 10.39 5.93
C LEU A 169 7.53 11.45 4.97
N GLY A 170 8.58 12.18 5.35
CA GLY A 170 9.26 13.15 4.49
C GLY A 170 9.80 12.50 3.21
N TRP A 171 10.41 11.32 3.33
CA TRP A 171 10.88 10.53 2.17
C TRP A 171 9.73 10.11 1.25
N VAL A 172 8.63 9.59 1.82
CA VAL A 172 7.42 9.23 1.05
C VAL A 172 6.84 10.44 0.32
N LEU A 173 6.71 11.57 1.01
CA LEU A 173 6.19 12.81 0.43
C LEU A 173 7.10 13.32 -0.70
N LEU A 174 8.43 13.30 -0.49
CA LEU A 174 9.41 13.71 -1.50
C LEU A 174 9.30 12.85 -2.76
N LEU A 175 9.26 11.52 -2.61
CA LEU A 175 9.11 10.61 -3.75
C LEU A 175 7.79 10.82 -4.48
N THR A 176 6.70 11.04 -3.74
CA THR A 176 5.35 11.18 -4.31
C THR A 176 5.18 12.52 -5.02
N ALA A 177 5.78 13.59 -4.47
CA ALA A 177 5.75 14.91 -5.10
C ALA A 177 6.65 14.97 -6.34
N THR A 178 7.84 14.35 -6.28
CA THR A 178 8.82 14.41 -7.37
C THR A 178 8.42 13.54 -8.56
N PHE A 179 7.94 12.33 -8.29
CA PHE A 179 7.61 11.36 -9.32
C PHE A 179 6.12 11.07 -9.37
N ARG A 180 5.56 11.01 -10.57
CA ARG A 180 4.18 10.59 -10.75
C ARG A 180 3.95 9.21 -10.14
N GLN A 181 3.03 9.13 -9.17
CA GLN A 181 2.77 7.91 -8.37
C GLN A 181 4.03 7.34 -7.69
N GLY A 182 4.93 8.21 -7.19
CA GLY A 182 6.24 7.83 -6.65
C GLY A 182 6.17 6.80 -5.53
N PHE A 183 5.22 6.91 -4.61
CA PHE A 183 4.99 5.91 -3.57
C PHE A 183 4.70 4.52 -4.15
N CYS A 184 3.72 4.43 -5.05
CA CYS A 184 3.30 3.16 -5.64
C CYS A 184 4.40 2.53 -6.51
N ARG A 185 5.21 3.40 -7.16
CA ARG A 185 6.27 2.96 -8.07
C ARG A 185 7.50 2.45 -7.36
N TYR A 186 7.90 3.08 -6.23
CA TYR A 186 9.21 2.88 -5.61
C TYR A 186 9.18 2.30 -4.20
N LEU A 187 8.07 2.45 -3.45
CA LEU A 187 8.06 2.07 -2.04
C LEU A 187 6.97 1.07 -1.68
N CYS A 188 5.80 1.11 -2.33
CA CYS A 188 4.64 0.33 -1.93
C CYS A 188 4.87 -1.19 -2.03
N PRO A 189 4.84 -1.95 -0.91
CA PRO A 189 5.03 -3.40 -0.92
C PRO A 189 3.85 -4.12 -1.58
N TYR A 190 2.61 -3.63 -1.39
CA TYR A 190 1.47 -4.15 -2.14
C TYR A 190 1.65 -3.99 -3.64
N GLY A 191 2.17 -2.83 -4.09
CA GLY A 191 2.48 -2.60 -5.50
C GLY A 191 3.55 -3.55 -6.04
N ALA A 192 4.50 -3.98 -5.21
CA ALA A 192 5.49 -5.00 -5.58
C ALA A 192 4.85 -6.39 -5.65
N TRP A 193 4.05 -6.77 -4.65
CA TRP A 193 3.32 -8.04 -4.61
C TRP A 193 2.37 -8.21 -5.80
N LEU A 194 1.51 -7.22 -6.05
CA LEU A 194 0.58 -7.23 -7.19
C LEU A 194 1.31 -7.19 -8.54
N ALA A 195 2.52 -6.64 -8.59
CA ALA A 195 3.35 -6.70 -9.79
C ALA A 195 3.84 -8.11 -10.10
N LEU A 196 4.25 -8.87 -9.07
CA LEU A 196 4.67 -10.27 -9.23
C LEU A 196 3.48 -11.14 -9.66
N LEU A 197 2.33 -11.02 -8.99
CA LEU A 197 1.12 -11.75 -9.37
C LEU A 197 0.63 -11.37 -10.77
N GLY A 198 0.75 -10.10 -11.15
CA GLY A 198 0.40 -9.61 -12.48
C GLY A 198 1.26 -10.18 -13.62
N LEU A 199 2.37 -10.85 -13.32
CA LEU A 199 3.10 -11.62 -14.34
C LEU A 199 2.33 -12.86 -14.80
N LEU A 200 1.49 -13.39 -13.92
CA LEU A 200 0.66 -14.59 -14.18
C LEU A 200 -0.71 -14.23 -14.79
N THR A 201 -1.05 -12.95 -14.88
CA THR A 201 -2.36 -12.48 -15.35
C THR A 201 -2.57 -12.83 -16.82
N PRO A 202 -3.70 -13.47 -17.18
CA PRO A 202 -4.05 -13.76 -18.56
C PRO A 202 -4.46 -12.49 -19.32
N LEU A 203 -5.08 -11.52 -18.64
CA LEU A 203 -5.55 -10.26 -19.20
C LEU A 203 -4.42 -9.23 -19.17
N ARG A 204 -3.71 -9.07 -20.27
CA ARG A 204 -2.64 -8.06 -20.40
C ARG A 204 -3.05 -7.00 -21.39
N ILE A 205 -3.02 -5.75 -20.95
CA ILE A 205 -3.11 -4.60 -21.85
C ILE A 205 -1.78 -4.48 -22.59
N ARG A 206 -1.79 -4.81 -23.88
CA ARG A 206 -0.63 -4.64 -24.76
C ARG A 206 -0.74 -3.34 -25.53
N ARG A 207 0.35 -2.59 -25.56
CA ARG A 207 0.47 -1.40 -26.39
C ARG A 207 0.77 -1.87 -27.81
N ASP A 208 -0.04 -1.40 -28.77
CA ASP A 208 0.27 -1.53 -30.20
C ASP A 208 1.28 -0.42 -30.58
N PRO A 209 2.53 -0.75 -30.93
CA PRO A 209 3.52 0.25 -31.28
C PRO A 209 3.18 1.00 -32.60
N VAL A 210 2.43 0.36 -33.50
CA VAL A 210 2.05 0.94 -34.79
C VAL A 210 0.96 2.00 -34.65
N ARG A 211 0.01 1.78 -33.75
CA ARG A 211 -1.12 2.70 -33.49
C ARG A 211 -0.86 3.72 -32.39
N CYS A 212 0.32 3.70 -31.79
CA CYS A 212 0.64 4.61 -30.70
C CYS A 212 0.94 6.02 -31.24
N LEU A 213 0.17 7.01 -30.81
CA LEU A 213 0.35 8.42 -31.21
C LEU A 213 1.77 8.95 -30.95
N ARG A 214 2.43 8.48 -29.90
CA ARG A 214 3.82 8.87 -29.60
C ARG A 214 4.83 8.27 -30.57
N SER A 215 4.59 7.07 -31.09
CA SER A 215 5.46 6.47 -32.12
C SER A 215 5.29 7.16 -33.48
N SER A 216 4.16 7.82 -33.71
CA SER A 216 3.87 8.64 -34.88
C SER A 216 4.30 10.10 -34.74
N GLY A 217 5.08 10.45 -33.71
CA GLY A 217 5.65 11.80 -33.55
C GLY A 217 4.73 12.82 -32.86
N HIS A 218 3.57 12.40 -32.37
CA HIS A 218 2.69 13.28 -31.58
C HIS A 218 3.08 13.29 -30.10
N ASP A 219 3.11 14.47 -29.49
CA ASP A 219 3.26 14.62 -28.04
C ASP A 219 2.03 14.05 -27.34
N CYS A 220 2.18 12.90 -26.72
CA CYS A 220 1.12 12.22 -26.01
C CYS A 220 1.55 11.90 -24.58
N ASP A 221 1.05 12.68 -23.62
CA ASP A 221 1.32 12.51 -22.18
C ASP A 221 0.34 11.55 -21.51
N LYS A 222 -0.60 10.96 -22.26
CA LYS A 222 -1.69 10.12 -21.72
C LYS A 222 -1.24 8.72 -21.32
N CYS A 223 -0.08 8.24 -21.77
CA CYS A 223 0.45 6.96 -21.33
C CYS A 223 1.27 7.15 -20.06
N SER A 224 0.72 6.70 -18.92
CA SER A 224 1.54 6.53 -17.74
C SER A 224 2.68 5.55 -18.08
N ARG A 225 3.90 5.99 -17.93
CA ARG A 225 5.07 5.11 -17.95
C ARG A 225 5.01 4.24 -16.70
N ALA A 226 4.24 3.15 -16.75
CA ALA A 226 4.22 2.15 -15.69
C ALA A 226 5.49 1.29 -15.78
#